data_69536138ba2c85c39eaa16c8519de19c
#
_entry.id   69536138ba2c85c39eaa16c8519de19c
#
_cell.length_a   1.000
_cell.length_b   1.000
_cell.length_c   1.000
_cell.angle_alpha   90.00
_cell.angle_beta   90.00
_cell.angle_gamma   90.00
#
_symmetry.space_group_name_H-M   'P 1'
#
loop_
_entity.id
_entity.type
_entity.pdbx_description
1 polymer ?
#
loop_
_entity_poly.entity_id
_entity_poly.type
_entity_poly.pdbx_seq_one_letter_code
_entity_poly.pdbx_strand_id
1 'polypeptide(L)'
;MGQFKELLCSQQPGYNQSLAVAFNENFIFRVISSVDRDKLLDEAVRLQPDVAVIKIDSLNIMDMLEELKNRCPMLLPVAVVDDPDQYDIMEAINQGVRGVLPFRLLPRQIVNAVELITVAGLLCLPRVSTRPAGTYSAGNERSIEIISALTIREREVLSLLGRSYSNQEIAETLCLSESTVKTHLRNVFHKLRVRNRSEAIALLYGTDLMKYEQLA
;
A
#
# COMPACT_ATOMS: atom_id res chain seq x y z
N MET A 1 6.16 20.93 15.30
CA MET A 1 6.39 19.47 15.23
C MET A 1 7.54 19.25 14.25
N GLY A 2 8.58 18.47 14.60
CA GLY A 2 9.65 18.12 13.67
C GLY A 2 9.12 17.18 12.58
N GLN A 3 9.70 17.27 11.39
CA GLN A 3 9.39 16.33 10.31
C GLN A 3 10.14 15.01 10.52
N PHE A 4 9.52 13.88 10.19
CA PHE A 4 10.20 12.59 10.16
C PHE A 4 11.21 12.57 9.00
N LYS A 5 12.44 12.18 9.31
CA LYS A 5 13.51 12.02 8.32
C LYS A 5 13.35 10.68 7.60
N GLU A 6 13.26 10.73 6.30
CA GLU A 6 13.02 9.55 5.48
C GLU A 6 14.18 9.23 4.57
N LEU A 7 14.55 7.95 4.51
CA LEU A 7 15.53 7.38 3.61
C LEU A 7 14.83 6.47 2.59
N LEU A 8 15.01 6.75 1.31
CA LEU A 8 14.49 5.92 0.23
C LEU A 8 15.58 5.00 -0.31
N CYS A 9 15.25 3.72 -0.49
CA CYS A 9 16.17 2.75 -1.04
C CYS A 9 15.53 1.90 -2.14
N SER A 10 16.05 2.05 -3.37
CA SER A 10 15.66 1.23 -4.52
C SER A 10 16.73 1.31 -5.59
N GLN A 11 16.93 0.21 -6.32
CA GLN A 11 17.76 0.19 -7.54
C GLN A 11 17.08 0.88 -8.74
N GLN A 12 15.85 1.36 -8.59
CA GLN A 12 15.08 2.04 -9.63
C GLN A 12 15.02 3.55 -9.36
N PRO A 13 15.86 4.38 -10.01
CA PRO A 13 15.92 5.83 -9.75
C PRO A 13 14.58 6.56 -9.97
N GLY A 14 13.82 6.15 -11.00
CA GLY A 14 12.51 6.74 -11.29
C GLY A 14 11.47 6.46 -10.20
N TYR A 15 11.54 5.30 -9.56
CA TYR A 15 10.69 4.95 -8.43
C TYR A 15 11.02 5.81 -7.20
N ASN A 16 12.30 5.91 -6.85
CA ASN A 16 12.74 6.78 -5.75
C ASN A 16 12.34 8.23 -5.98
N GLN A 17 12.46 8.73 -7.21
CA GLN A 17 12.06 10.11 -7.55
C GLN A 17 10.55 10.32 -7.37
N SER A 18 9.71 9.36 -7.81
CA SER A 18 8.26 9.44 -7.65
C SER A 18 7.84 9.41 -6.18
N LEU A 19 8.48 8.57 -5.37
CA LEU A 19 8.26 8.55 -3.93
C LEU A 19 8.73 9.84 -3.26
N ALA A 20 9.92 10.34 -3.60
CA ALA A 20 10.44 11.57 -3.02
C ALA A 20 9.51 12.77 -3.26
N VAL A 21 8.93 12.87 -4.46
CA VAL A 21 7.92 13.91 -4.75
C VAL A 21 6.70 13.74 -3.84
N ALA A 22 6.14 12.53 -3.74
CA ALA A 22 4.95 12.27 -2.94
C ALA A 22 5.18 12.50 -1.44
N PHE A 23 6.36 12.14 -0.91
CA PHE A 23 6.71 12.39 0.49
C PHE A 23 6.94 13.87 0.78
N ASN A 24 7.58 14.60 -0.14
CA ASN A 24 7.81 16.05 0.03
C ASN A 24 6.52 16.90 -0.10
N GLU A 25 5.46 16.36 -0.73
CA GLU A 25 4.11 16.96 -0.69
C GLU A 25 3.44 16.82 0.68
N ASN A 26 3.90 15.88 1.51
CA ASN A 26 3.37 15.65 2.86
C ASN A 26 4.23 16.41 3.90
N PHE A 27 3.63 17.33 4.64
CA PHE A 27 4.32 18.18 5.64
C PHE A 27 4.93 17.41 6.82
N ILE A 28 4.57 16.14 7.00
CA ILE A 28 5.03 15.30 8.11
C ILE A 28 6.41 14.72 7.83
N PHE A 29 6.75 14.50 6.56
CA PHE A 29 7.98 13.85 6.13
C PHE A 29 8.96 14.80 5.47
N ARG A 30 10.24 14.42 5.55
CA ARG A 30 11.32 15.04 4.79
C ARG A 30 12.24 13.94 4.26
N VAL A 31 12.29 13.77 2.95
CA VAL A 31 13.25 12.87 2.32
C VAL A 31 14.65 13.47 2.47
N ILE A 32 15.53 12.77 3.18
CA ILE A 32 16.90 13.24 3.47
C ILE A 32 17.95 12.62 2.56
N SER A 33 17.67 11.43 2.01
CA SER A 33 18.53 10.76 1.02
C SER A 33 17.74 9.71 0.23
N SER A 34 18.29 9.39 -0.94
CA SER A 34 17.79 8.32 -1.81
C SER A 34 18.99 7.53 -2.32
N VAL A 35 19.04 6.25 -2.01
CA VAL A 35 20.22 5.42 -2.23
C VAL A 35 19.89 4.08 -2.86
N ASP A 36 20.91 3.44 -3.41
CA ASP A 36 20.88 2.05 -3.79
C ASP A 36 21.10 1.15 -2.56
N ARG A 37 20.75 -0.11 -2.71
CA ARG A 37 20.83 -1.10 -1.64
C ARG A 37 22.20 -1.18 -0.96
N ASP A 38 23.28 -1.15 -1.75
CA ASP A 38 24.65 -1.30 -1.25
C ASP A 38 25.08 -0.15 -0.32
N LYS A 39 24.44 1.00 -0.43
CA LYS A 39 24.71 2.21 0.38
C LYS A 39 23.73 2.40 1.52
N LEU A 40 22.67 1.57 1.59
CA LEU A 40 21.57 1.76 2.55
C LEU A 40 22.07 1.78 3.99
N LEU A 41 22.87 0.80 4.38
CA LEU A 41 23.35 0.68 5.76
C LEU A 41 24.24 1.85 6.18
N ASP A 42 25.21 2.21 5.33
CA ASP A 42 26.15 3.31 5.60
C ASP A 42 25.41 4.65 5.72
N GLU A 43 24.46 4.90 4.81
CA GLU A 43 23.65 6.10 4.85
C GLU A 43 22.68 6.12 6.04
N ALA A 44 22.06 5.00 6.38
CA ALA A 44 21.20 4.90 7.56
C ALA A 44 21.99 5.19 8.85
N VAL A 45 23.19 4.65 8.97
CA VAL A 45 24.06 4.91 10.13
C VAL A 45 24.51 6.38 10.16
N ARG A 46 24.84 6.96 9.01
CA ARG A 46 25.32 8.34 8.91
C ARG A 46 24.23 9.37 9.19
N LEU A 47 23.03 9.17 8.63
CA LEU A 47 21.94 10.15 8.65
C LEU A 47 20.97 9.96 9.81
N GLN A 48 20.94 8.77 10.42
CA GLN A 48 20.00 8.38 11.48
C GLN A 48 18.55 8.78 11.09
N PRO A 49 17.99 8.19 10.02
CA PRO A 49 16.62 8.47 9.62
C PRO A 49 15.62 7.86 10.61
N ASP A 50 14.43 8.43 10.66
CA ASP A 50 13.32 7.89 11.46
C ASP A 50 12.65 6.72 10.73
N VAL A 51 12.60 6.78 9.38
CA VAL A 51 11.97 5.78 8.51
C VAL A 51 12.86 5.47 7.33
N ALA A 52 12.89 4.21 6.91
CA ALA A 52 13.45 3.79 5.62
C ALA A 52 12.42 3.02 4.80
N VAL A 53 12.11 3.52 3.61
CA VAL A 53 11.29 2.80 2.63
C VAL A 53 12.22 2.08 1.68
N ILE A 54 12.20 0.74 1.72
CA ILE A 54 13.17 -0.14 1.08
C ILE A 54 12.45 -1.02 0.06
N LYS A 55 12.74 -0.84 -1.23
CA LYS A 55 12.29 -1.78 -2.25
C LYS A 55 13.13 -3.05 -2.20
N ILE A 56 12.45 -4.17 -2.01
CA ILE A 56 13.07 -5.48 -1.90
C ILE A 56 12.93 -6.22 -3.23
N ASP A 57 14.05 -6.44 -3.90
CA ASP A 57 14.11 -7.13 -5.18
C ASP A 57 14.63 -8.58 -5.05
N SER A 58 15.04 -9.02 -3.84
CA SER A 58 15.56 -10.36 -3.60
C SER A 58 15.35 -10.82 -2.17
N LEU A 59 15.29 -12.14 -1.97
CA LEU A 59 15.10 -12.79 -0.65
C LEU A 59 16.27 -12.54 0.32
N ASN A 60 17.43 -12.11 -0.17
CA ASN A 60 18.68 -11.94 0.61
C ASN A 60 18.76 -10.59 1.36
N ILE A 61 17.64 -10.10 1.86
CA ILE A 61 17.59 -8.82 2.60
C ILE A 61 17.62 -9.00 4.12
N MET A 62 17.39 -10.22 4.60
CA MET A 62 17.23 -10.47 6.04
C MET A 62 18.47 -10.10 6.85
N ASP A 63 19.66 -10.46 6.36
CA ASP A 63 20.93 -10.11 7.01
C ASP A 63 21.09 -8.58 7.13
N MET A 64 20.71 -7.85 6.08
CA MET A 64 20.78 -6.39 6.08
C MET A 64 19.74 -5.75 7.02
N LEU A 65 18.54 -6.32 7.14
CA LEU A 65 17.52 -5.85 8.10
C LEU A 65 17.99 -6.09 9.54
N GLU A 66 18.62 -7.23 9.81
CA GLU A 66 19.20 -7.52 11.11
C GLU A 66 20.31 -6.52 11.46
N GLU A 67 21.18 -6.21 10.50
CA GLU A 67 22.26 -5.23 10.69
C GLU A 67 21.71 -3.79 10.87
N LEU A 68 20.69 -3.42 10.10
CA LEU A 68 19.97 -2.14 10.29
C LEU A 68 19.36 -2.04 11.69
N LYS A 69 18.70 -3.12 12.18
CA LYS A 69 18.11 -3.16 13.51
C LYS A 69 19.17 -2.99 14.60
N ASN A 70 20.35 -3.62 14.43
CA ASN A 70 21.44 -3.55 15.41
C ASN A 70 22.11 -2.18 15.42
N ARG A 71 22.32 -1.55 14.27
CA ARG A 71 23.06 -0.27 14.13
C ARG A 71 22.15 0.97 14.17
N CYS A 72 20.87 0.81 13.83
CA CYS A 72 19.88 1.89 13.80
C CYS A 72 18.58 1.45 14.52
N PRO A 73 18.60 1.20 15.84
CA PRO A 73 17.48 0.60 16.57
C PRO A 73 16.20 1.45 16.58
N MET A 74 16.30 2.75 16.34
CA MET A 74 15.16 3.67 16.26
C MET A 74 14.56 3.79 14.85
N LEU A 75 15.24 3.24 13.85
CA LEU A 75 14.78 3.23 12.47
C LEU A 75 13.53 2.36 12.33
N LEU A 76 12.53 2.84 11.60
CA LEU A 76 11.32 2.11 11.22
C LEU A 76 11.47 1.63 9.75
N PRO A 77 11.90 0.39 9.50
CA PRO A 77 11.99 -0.13 8.15
C PRO A 77 10.60 -0.46 7.59
N VAL A 78 10.33 0.00 6.37
CA VAL A 78 9.14 -0.33 5.58
C VAL A 78 9.59 -0.99 4.29
N ALA A 79 9.22 -2.25 4.12
CA ALA A 79 9.56 -3.04 2.95
C ALA A 79 8.52 -2.81 1.83
N VAL A 80 8.98 -2.59 0.60
CA VAL A 80 8.14 -2.58 -0.59
C VAL A 80 8.53 -3.76 -1.46
N VAL A 81 7.58 -4.66 -1.74
CA VAL A 81 7.81 -5.94 -2.40
C VAL A 81 6.92 -6.10 -3.63
N ASP A 82 7.41 -6.76 -4.66
CA ASP A 82 6.62 -7.02 -5.87
C ASP A 82 5.49 -8.01 -5.58
N ASP A 83 5.79 -9.10 -4.91
CA ASP A 83 4.83 -10.13 -4.52
C ASP A 83 5.02 -10.50 -3.04
N PRO A 84 4.12 -10.02 -2.15
CA PRO A 84 4.20 -10.30 -0.72
C PRO A 84 4.13 -11.78 -0.36
N ASP A 85 3.50 -12.62 -1.18
CA ASP A 85 3.32 -14.04 -0.89
C ASP A 85 4.64 -14.84 -1.02
N GLN A 86 5.68 -14.24 -1.62
CA GLN A 86 7.02 -14.85 -1.72
C GLN A 86 7.91 -14.62 -0.50
N TYR A 87 7.47 -13.81 0.47
CA TYR A 87 8.27 -13.43 1.63
C TYR A 87 7.66 -13.97 2.93
N ASP A 88 8.51 -14.40 3.86
CA ASP A 88 8.08 -14.67 5.23
C ASP A 88 7.88 -13.34 5.97
N ILE A 89 6.63 -12.90 5.98
CA ILE A 89 6.23 -11.63 6.62
C ILE A 89 6.48 -11.68 8.13
N MET A 90 6.32 -12.84 8.77
CA MET A 90 6.54 -12.97 10.20
C MET A 90 8.02 -12.83 10.54
N GLU A 91 8.89 -13.38 9.71
CA GLU A 91 10.32 -13.20 9.86
C GLU A 91 10.74 -11.75 9.65
N ALA A 92 10.22 -11.08 8.62
CA ALA A 92 10.46 -9.66 8.39
C ALA A 92 10.06 -8.78 9.60
N ILE A 93 8.90 -9.08 10.23
CA ILE A 93 8.46 -8.39 11.45
C ILE A 93 9.44 -8.66 12.61
N ASN A 94 9.90 -9.88 12.77
CA ASN A 94 10.87 -10.25 13.82
C ASN A 94 12.20 -9.50 13.63
N GLN A 95 12.59 -9.23 12.39
CA GLN A 95 13.73 -8.38 12.04
C GLN A 95 13.48 -6.87 12.18
N GLY A 96 12.28 -6.48 12.63
CA GLY A 96 11.95 -5.11 12.96
C GLY A 96 11.21 -4.33 11.87
N VAL A 97 10.87 -4.97 10.74
CA VAL A 97 10.06 -4.34 9.69
C VAL A 97 8.69 -3.96 10.25
N ARG A 98 8.26 -2.72 9.99
CA ARG A 98 7.00 -2.15 10.47
C ARG A 98 5.92 -2.09 9.39
N GLY A 99 6.30 -2.30 8.15
CA GLY A 99 5.35 -2.38 7.05
C GLY A 99 5.89 -3.23 5.91
N VAL A 100 5.03 -4.06 5.34
CA VAL A 100 5.28 -4.77 4.08
C VAL A 100 4.23 -4.32 3.09
N LEU A 101 4.63 -3.56 2.09
CA LEU A 101 3.73 -2.90 1.15
C LEU A 101 3.93 -3.46 -0.27
N PRO A 102 2.86 -3.73 -1.03
CA PRO A 102 2.98 -4.12 -2.42
C PRO A 102 3.57 -2.98 -3.28
N PHE A 103 4.53 -3.29 -4.15
CA PHE A 103 5.15 -2.33 -5.09
C PHE A 103 4.14 -1.66 -6.04
N ARG A 104 3.02 -2.34 -6.34
CA ARG A 104 1.93 -1.83 -7.17
C ARG A 104 1.17 -0.63 -6.57
N LEU A 105 1.40 -0.31 -5.29
CA LEU A 105 0.79 0.86 -4.68
C LEU A 105 1.29 2.15 -5.31
N LEU A 106 0.38 3.11 -5.48
CA LEU A 106 0.76 4.46 -5.91
C LEU A 106 1.62 5.13 -4.84
N PRO A 107 2.54 6.05 -5.21
CA PRO A 107 3.39 6.74 -4.25
C PRO A 107 2.63 7.36 -3.07
N ARG A 108 1.49 8.01 -3.30
CA ARG A 108 0.64 8.58 -2.24
C ARG A 108 0.07 7.53 -1.29
N GLN A 109 -0.22 6.32 -1.76
CA GLN A 109 -0.70 5.24 -0.90
C GLN A 109 0.40 4.72 0.01
N ILE A 110 1.63 4.68 -0.49
CA ILE A 110 2.82 4.34 0.31
C ILE A 110 3.02 5.41 1.39
N VAL A 111 2.96 6.70 1.03
CA VAL A 111 3.04 7.81 2.00
C VAL A 111 2.00 7.66 3.11
N ASN A 112 0.74 7.40 2.78
CA ASN A 112 -0.32 7.21 3.77
C ASN A 112 -0.07 6.00 4.69
N ALA A 113 0.44 4.90 4.13
CA ALA A 113 0.79 3.72 4.94
C ALA A 113 1.96 4.03 5.89
N VAL A 114 2.99 4.72 5.41
CA VAL A 114 4.15 5.14 6.22
C VAL A 114 3.71 6.12 7.31
N GLU A 115 2.78 7.02 7.03
CA GLU A 115 2.21 7.93 8.03
C GLU A 115 1.50 7.16 9.17
N LEU A 116 0.71 6.14 8.84
CA LEU A 116 0.07 5.28 9.84
C LEU A 116 1.09 4.52 10.69
N ILE A 117 2.18 4.08 10.09
CA ILE A 117 3.27 3.41 10.79
C ILE A 117 3.99 4.37 11.75
N THR A 118 4.33 5.57 11.29
CA THR A 118 5.16 6.52 12.05
C THR A 118 4.37 7.27 13.11
N VAL A 119 3.18 7.77 12.78
CA VAL A 119 2.37 8.62 13.66
C VAL A 119 1.51 7.79 14.60
N ALA A 120 0.87 6.75 14.10
CA ALA A 120 -0.06 5.91 14.87
C ALA A 120 0.60 4.65 15.45
N GLY A 121 1.86 4.35 15.10
CA GLY A 121 2.56 3.14 15.54
C GLY A 121 1.95 1.85 15.01
N LEU A 122 1.18 1.92 13.92
CA LEU A 122 0.49 0.76 13.35
C LEU A 122 1.46 -0.12 12.57
N LEU A 123 1.15 -1.41 12.51
CA LEU A 123 1.82 -2.37 11.65
C LEU A 123 1.02 -2.48 10.34
N CYS A 124 1.64 -2.13 9.21
CA CYS A 124 1.00 -2.26 7.90
C CYS A 124 1.48 -3.53 7.19
N LEU A 125 0.58 -4.50 7.05
CA LEU A 125 0.90 -5.76 6.40
C LEU A 125 0.01 -5.97 5.17
N PRO A 126 0.54 -6.62 4.11
CA PRO A 126 -0.29 -7.05 3.01
C PRO A 126 -1.25 -8.13 3.50
N ARG A 127 -2.40 -8.26 2.85
CA ARG A 127 -3.22 -9.45 3.05
C ARG A 127 -2.43 -10.66 2.53
N VAL A 128 -1.98 -11.49 3.44
CA VAL A 128 -1.48 -12.82 3.08
C VAL A 128 -2.69 -13.63 2.64
N SER A 129 -2.66 -14.12 1.41
CA SER A 129 -3.63 -15.14 0.98
C SER A 129 -3.34 -16.38 1.83
N THR A 130 -4.18 -16.66 2.82
CA THR A 130 -4.17 -17.96 3.53
C THR A 130 -4.68 -19.03 2.56
N ARG A 131 -4.01 -19.24 1.44
CA ARG A 131 -4.25 -20.35 0.53
C ARG A 131 -3.19 -21.40 0.80
N PRO A 132 -3.60 -22.66 1.12
CA PRO A 132 -2.66 -23.76 1.09
C PRO A 132 -2.06 -23.83 -0.33
N ALA A 133 -0.74 -23.95 -0.40
CA ALA A 133 -0.01 -24.13 -1.67
C ALA A 133 -0.65 -25.31 -2.44
N GLY A 134 -1.34 -25.03 -3.55
CA GLY A 134 -1.91 -26.10 -4.37
C GLY A 134 -3.18 -25.76 -5.17
N THR A 135 -3.75 -24.56 -5.12
CA THR A 135 -4.96 -24.29 -5.90
C THR A 135 -4.88 -22.94 -6.63
N TYR A 136 -4.14 -22.89 -7.71
CA TYR A 136 -4.30 -21.88 -8.75
C TYR A 136 -5.57 -22.25 -9.54
N SER A 137 -6.69 -21.57 -9.39
CA SER A 137 -7.76 -21.45 -10.39
C SER A 137 -9.20 -21.17 -9.93
N ALA A 138 -9.49 -20.69 -8.72
CA ALA A 138 -10.91 -20.44 -8.39
C ALA A 138 -11.22 -19.01 -7.89
N GLY A 139 -10.22 -18.13 -7.74
CA GLY A 139 -10.42 -16.77 -7.21
C GLY A 139 -10.79 -15.73 -8.26
N ASN A 140 -10.34 -15.91 -9.50
CA ASN A 140 -10.63 -14.98 -10.60
C ASN A 140 -12.08 -15.08 -11.09
N GLU A 141 -12.65 -16.30 -11.16
CA GLU A 141 -14.02 -16.48 -11.67
C GLU A 141 -15.07 -15.86 -10.74
N ARG A 142 -14.96 -16.04 -9.42
CA ARG A 142 -15.88 -15.42 -8.46
C ARG A 142 -15.79 -13.90 -8.43
N SER A 143 -14.61 -13.35 -8.58
CA SER A 143 -14.42 -11.88 -8.60
C SER A 143 -14.99 -11.27 -9.87
N ILE A 144 -14.86 -11.93 -11.00
CA ILE A 144 -15.43 -11.53 -12.28
C ILE A 144 -16.97 -11.62 -12.25
N GLU A 145 -17.53 -12.69 -11.68
CA GLU A 145 -18.98 -12.83 -11.53
C GLU A 145 -19.58 -11.75 -10.61
N ILE A 146 -18.93 -11.43 -9.51
CA ILE A 146 -19.40 -10.41 -8.56
C ILE A 146 -19.41 -9.01 -9.20
N ILE A 147 -18.43 -8.69 -10.04
CA ILE A 147 -18.35 -7.39 -10.72
C ILE A 147 -19.34 -7.33 -11.89
N SER A 148 -19.53 -8.43 -12.59
CA SER A 148 -20.55 -8.50 -13.64
C SER A 148 -21.96 -8.24 -13.12
N ALA A 149 -22.20 -8.50 -11.82
CA ALA A 149 -23.46 -8.19 -11.14
C ALA A 149 -23.65 -6.70 -10.80
N LEU A 150 -22.59 -5.87 -10.87
CA LEU A 150 -22.69 -4.45 -10.65
C LEU A 150 -23.17 -3.74 -11.91
N THR A 151 -24.08 -2.78 -11.74
CA THR A 151 -24.45 -1.85 -12.83
C THR A 151 -23.26 -0.94 -13.18
N ILE A 152 -23.30 -0.33 -14.36
CA ILE A 152 -22.26 0.64 -14.79
C ILE A 152 -22.07 1.72 -13.70
N ARG A 153 -23.16 2.25 -13.16
CA ARG A 153 -23.12 3.31 -12.15
C ARG A 153 -22.53 2.85 -10.81
N GLU A 154 -22.83 1.63 -10.40
CA GLU A 154 -22.26 1.03 -9.20
C GLU A 154 -20.75 0.78 -9.36
N ARG A 155 -20.28 0.43 -10.56
CA ARG A 155 -18.85 0.27 -10.88
C ARG A 155 -18.11 1.61 -10.81
N GLU A 156 -18.67 2.68 -11.38
CA GLU A 156 -18.11 4.03 -11.31
C GLU A 156 -17.95 4.50 -9.85
N VAL A 157 -19.02 4.33 -9.06
CA VAL A 157 -18.98 4.67 -7.63
C VAL A 157 -17.96 3.84 -6.88
N LEU A 158 -17.87 2.54 -7.16
CA LEU A 158 -16.91 1.62 -6.54
C LEU A 158 -15.46 1.96 -6.91
N SER A 159 -15.21 2.35 -8.15
CA SER A 159 -13.89 2.80 -8.62
C SER A 159 -13.42 4.04 -7.87
N LEU A 160 -14.25 5.07 -7.74
CA LEU A 160 -13.92 6.29 -6.99
C LEU A 160 -13.77 6.00 -5.49
N LEU A 161 -14.58 5.07 -4.94
CA LEU A 161 -14.40 4.58 -3.58
C LEU A 161 -13.01 3.97 -3.37
N GLY A 162 -12.56 3.14 -4.31
CA GLY A 162 -11.22 2.54 -4.30
C GLY A 162 -10.09 3.58 -4.35
N ARG A 163 -10.32 4.72 -4.98
CA ARG A 163 -9.40 5.88 -4.99
C ARG A 163 -9.51 6.75 -3.74
N SER A 164 -10.21 6.27 -2.70
CA SER A 164 -10.40 6.95 -1.41
C SER A 164 -11.23 8.24 -1.46
N TYR A 165 -11.99 8.48 -2.52
CA TYR A 165 -12.91 9.62 -2.62
C TYR A 165 -14.00 9.54 -1.55
N SER A 166 -14.29 10.64 -0.86
CA SER A 166 -15.44 10.78 0.02
C SER A 166 -16.77 10.72 -0.76
N ASN A 167 -17.88 10.51 -0.08
CA ASN A 167 -19.19 10.49 -0.75
C ASN A 167 -19.51 11.82 -1.45
N GLN A 168 -19.05 12.93 -0.88
CA GLN A 168 -19.21 14.26 -1.47
C GLN A 168 -18.38 14.38 -2.76
N GLU A 169 -17.10 14.01 -2.74
CA GLU A 169 -16.22 14.04 -3.93
C GLU A 169 -16.72 13.10 -5.03
N ILE A 170 -17.27 11.92 -4.68
CA ILE A 170 -17.92 11.01 -5.62
C ILE A 170 -19.15 11.69 -6.22
N ALA A 171 -19.98 12.34 -5.40
CA ALA A 171 -21.18 13.03 -5.85
C ALA A 171 -20.84 14.16 -6.83
N GLU A 172 -19.85 14.97 -6.52
CA GLU A 172 -19.34 16.05 -7.38
C GLU A 172 -18.78 15.49 -8.70
N THR A 173 -17.92 14.45 -8.62
CA THR A 173 -17.28 13.83 -9.81
C THR A 173 -18.30 13.22 -10.76
N LEU A 174 -19.34 12.59 -10.22
CA LEU A 174 -20.36 11.88 -11.00
C LEU A 174 -21.62 12.71 -11.28
N CYS A 175 -21.66 14.00 -10.89
CA CYS A 175 -22.83 14.88 -11.00
C CYS A 175 -24.09 14.27 -10.35
N LEU A 176 -23.96 13.73 -9.14
CA LEU A 176 -25.02 13.11 -8.34
C LEU A 176 -25.24 13.87 -7.03
N SER A 177 -26.35 13.57 -6.34
CA SER A 177 -26.50 13.94 -4.94
C SER A 177 -25.74 12.97 -4.03
N GLU A 178 -25.26 13.45 -2.87
CA GLU A 178 -24.60 12.59 -1.87
C GLU A 178 -25.52 11.44 -1.38
N SER A 179 -26.83 11.70 -1.30
CA SER A 179 -27.85 10.70 -0.95
C SER A 179 -27.93 9.58 -2.01
N THR A 180 -27.79 9.94 -3.29
CA THR A 180 -27.74 8.98 -4.39
C THR A 180 -26.47 8.11 -4.31
N VAL A 181 -25.33 8.72 -4.04
CA VAL A 181 -24.06 8.00 -3.82
C VAL A 181 -24.18 7.00 -2.66
N LYS A 182 -24.74 7.42 -1.51
CA LYS A 182 -25.01 6.54 -0.37
C LYS A 182 -25.90 5.33 -0.75
N THR A 183 -26.88 5.56 -1.60
CA THR A 183 -27.75 4.48 -2.10
C THR A 183 -26.98 3.51 -2.99
N HIS A 184 -26.17 4.01 -3.93
CA HIS A 184 -25.31 3.16 -4.75
C HIS A 184 -24.31 2.36 -3.91
N LEU A 185 -23.65 2.99 -2.94
CA LEU A 185 -22.72 2.31 -2.05
C LEU A 185 -23.38 1.20 -1.24
N ARG A 186 -24.59 1.43 -0.71
CA ARG A 186 -25.35 0.39 -0.02
C ARG A 186 -25.63 -0.82 -0.93
N ASN A 187 -26.03 -0.58 -2.17
CA ASN A 187 -26.28 -1.64 -3.15
C ASN A 187 -24.99 -2.38 -3.51
N VAL A 188 -23.89 -1.64 -3.71
CA VAL A 188 -22.55 -2.20 -3.94
C VAL A 188 -22.14 -3.09 -2.77
N PHE A 189 -22.22 -2.60 -1.53
CA PHE A 189 -21.84 -3.38 -0.36
C PHE A 189 -22.67 -4.66 -0.21
N HIS A 190 -23.96 -4.59 -0.49
CA HIS A 190 -24.84 -5.76 -0.48
C HIS A 190 -24.43 -6.78 -1.56
N LYS A 191 -24.17 -6.34 -2.80
CA LYS A 191 -23.77 -7.20 -3.92
C LYS A 191 -22.37 -7.81 -3.70
N LEU A 192 -21.43 -7.03 -3.15
CA LEU A 192 -20.09 -7.49 -2.81
C LEU A 192 -20.05 -8.33 -1.52
N ARG A 193 -21.15 -8.41 -0.77
CA ARG A 193 -21.25 -9.07 0.53
C ARG A 193 -20.25 -8.51 1.55
N VAL A 194 -20.01 -7.21 1.53
CA VAL A 194 -19.17 -6.49 2.49
C VAL A 194 -20.04 -5.68 3.44
N ARG A 195 -19.55 -5.46 4.67
CA ARG A 195 -20.31 -4.81 5.74
C ARG A 195 -20.10 -3.30 5.79
N ASN A 196 -18.97 -2.83 5.30
CA ASN A 196 -18.58 -1.43 5.42
C ASN A 196 -17.62 -1.01 4.29
N ARG A 197 -17.33 0.30 4.25
CA ARG A 197 -16.42 0.93 3.30
C ARG A 197 -15.02 0.30 3.32
N SER A 198 -14.47 0.06 4.51
CA SER A 198 -13.13 -0.49 4.65
C SER A 198 -13.02 -1.90 4.09
N GLU A 199 -14.06 -2.73 4.27
CA GLU A 199 -14.13 -4.06 3.67
C GLU A 199 -14.27 -3.98 2.15
N ALA A 200 -15.05 -3.02 1.62
CA ALA A 200 -15.18 -2.82 0.18
C ALA A 200 -13.84 -2.40 -0.46
N ILE A 201 -13.13 -1.46 0.17
CA ILE A 201 -11.79 -1.04 -0.25
C ILE A 201 -10.82 -2.23 -0.17
N ALA A 202 -10.81 -2.96 0.94
CA ALA A 202 -9.95 -4.13 1.10
C ALA A 202 -10.22 -5.22 0.04
N LEU A 203 -11.49 -5.41 -0.34
CA LEU A 203 -11.86 -6.33 -1.42
C LEU A 203 -11.30 -5.86 -2.78
N LEU A 204 -11.39 -4.58 -3.10
CA LEU A 204 -10.86 -3.99 -4.34
C LEU A 204 -9.35 -4.18 -4.47
N TYR A 205 -8.62 -3.97 -3.38
CA TYR A 205 -7.16 -4.15 -3.37
C TYR A 205 -6.73 -5.61 -3.27
N GLY A 206 -7.58 -6.50 -2.76
CA GLY A 206 -7.32 -7.95 -2.69
C GLY A 206 -7.68 -8.72 -3.96
N THR A 207 -8.36 -8.09 -4.89
CA THR A 207 -8.71 -8.65 -6.20
C THR A 207 -8.09 -7.74 -7.27
N ASP A 208 -7.56 -8.29 -8.37
CA ASP A 208 -6.98 -7.54 -9.50
C ASP A 208 -8.01 -6.63 -10.23
N LEU A 209 -9.01 -6.15 -9.54
CA LEU A 209 -10.16 -5.43 -10.06
C LEU A 209 -9.83 -4.07 -10.68
N MET A 210 -8.69 -3.48 -10.31
CA MET A 210 -8.23 -2.21 -10.89
C MET A 210 -7.60 -2.35 -12.28
N LYS A 211 -7.36 -3.58 -12.77
CA LYS A 211 -6.80 -3.80 -14.13
C LYS A 211 -7.84 -3.70 -15.25
N TYR A 212 -9.12 -3.77 -14.94
CA TYR A 212 -10.18 -3.82 -15.96
C TYR A 212 -10.67 -2.44 -16.46
N GLU A 213 -10.24 -1.32 -15.86
CA GLU A 213 -10.61 0.02 -16.34
C GLU A 213 -9.86 0.49 -17.60
N GLN A 214 -8.84 -0.25 -18.08
CA GLN A 214 -8.10 0.11 -19.30
C GLN A 214 -8.63 -0.57 -20.57
N LEU A 215 -9.72 -1.32 -20.50
CA LEU A 215 -10.30 -2.08 -21.62
C LEU A 215 -11.74 -1.67 -21.98
N ALA A 216 -12.22 -0.50 -21.54
CA ALA A 216 -13.53 0.02 -21.94
C ALA A 216 -13.40 1.42 -22.55
#